data_d235f74c138913399a9f55e6b4d3fc68
#
_entry.id   d235f74c138913399a9f55e6b4d3fc68
#
_cell.length_a   1.000
_cell.length_b   1.000
_cell.length_c   1.000
_cell.angle_alpha   90.00
_cell.angle_beta   90.00
_cell.angle_gamma   90.00
#
_symmetry.space_group_name_H-M   'P 1'
#
loop_
_entity.id
_entity.type
_entity.pdbx_description
1 polymer ?
#
loop_
_entity_poly.entity_id
_entity_poly.type
_entity_poly.pdbx_seq_one_letter_code
_entity_poly.pdbx_strand_id
1 'polypeptide(L)'
;MFELTINDKVYQFNFGMGFLREVNSKYQKPIDGLPGAKENIGLQLLFTGVSQGGTEYLVDVLEAANKGQNPRVTRGLIDQYIDDCEDIDKLFDDVIEGLKSANATKKVVMAIWEELEKQKAQAK
;
A
#
# COMPACT_ATOMS: atom_id res chain seq x y z
N MET A 1 11.58 -2.27 -8.02
CA MET A 1 10.28 -2.82 -8.42
C MET A 1 10.09 -4.17 -7.75
N PHE A 2 8.88 -4.46 -7.36
CA PHE A 2 8.53 -5.65 -6.58
C PHE A 2 7.77 -6.63 -7.47
N GLU A 3 8.04 -7.94 -7.34
CA GLU A 3 7.42 -8.95 -8.19
C GLU A 3 6.78 -10.06 -7.36
N LEU A 4 5.68 -10.62 -7.87
CA LEU A 4 5.09 -11.85 -7.35
C LEU A 4 4.81 -12.80 -8.51
N THR A 5 5.05 -14.09 -8.30
CA THR A 5 4.67 -15.13 -9.24
C THR A 5 3.36 -15.75 -8.78
N ILE A 6 2.33 -15.63 -9.62
CA ILE A 6 0.99 -16.15 -9.33
C ILE A 6 0.58 -17.03 -10.50
N ASN A 7 0.31 -18.32 -10.23
CA ASN A 7 -0.07 -19.31 -11.27
C ASN A 7 0.94 -19.32 -12.42
N ASP A 8 2.24 -19.41 -12.09
CA ASP A 8 3.35 -19.47 -13.04
C ASP A 8 3.56 -18.22 -13.88
N LYS A 9 2.88 -17.12 -13.55
CA LYS A 9 3.02 -15.85 -14.26
C LYS A 9 3.60 -14.80 -13.32
N VAL A 10 4.60 -14.04 -13.80
CA VAL A 10 5.23 -12.97 -13.01
C VAL A 10 4.45 -11.68 -13.19
N TYR A 11 4.04 -11.09 -12.08
CA TYR A 11 3.37 -9.79 -12.04
C TYR A 11 4.26 -8.78 -11.34
N GLN A 12 4.30 -7.57 -11.88
CA GLN A 12 5.14 -6.51 -11.34
C GLN A 12 4.30 -5.47 -10.60
N PHE A 13 4.88 -4.92 -9.55
CA PHE A 13 4.24 -3.95 -8.67
C PHE A 13 5.19 -2.76 -8.50
N ASN A 14 4.71 -1.57 -8.81
CA ASN A 14 5.52 -0.36 -8.78
C ASN A 14 4.90 0.66 -7.83
N PHE A 15 5.67 1.08 -6.83
CA PHE A 15 5.24 2.07 -5.84
C PHE A 15 5.68 3.49 -6.25
N GLY A 16 5.62 3.80 -7.54
CA GLY A 16 6.00 5.10 -8.08
C GLY A 16 4.84 6.11 -8.07
N MET A 17 5.01 7.17 -8.85
CA MET A 17 4.02 8.26 -8.90
C MET A 17 2.66 7.82 -9.39
N GLY A 18 2.60 6.85 -10.32
CA GLY A 18 1.34 6.30 -10.79
C GLY A 18 0.56 5.63 -9.67
N PHE A 19 1.25 4.84 -8.83
CA PHE A 19 0.68 4.23 -7.64
C PHE A 19 0.16 5.32 -6.68
N LEU A 20 0.98 6.32 -6.39
CA LEU A 20 0.61 7.39 -5.46
C LEU A 20 -0.67 8.10 -5.92
N ARG A 21 -0.74 8.49 -7.20
CA ARG A 21 -1.92 9.15 -7.74
C ARG A 21 -3.16 8.25 -7.68
N GLU A 22 -2.99 6.97 -7.97
CA GLU A 22 -4.09 6.01 -7.93
C GLU A 22 -4.70 5.89 -6.54
N VAL A 23 -3.88 5.67 -5.52
CA VAL A 23 -4.40 5.51 -4.15
C VAL A 23 -4.98 6.82 -3.62
N ASN A 24 -4.36 7.96 -3.93
CA ASN A 24 -4.83 9.25 -3.47
C ASN A 24 -6.14 9.68 -4.17
N SER A 25 -6.38 9.21 -5.38
CA SER A 25 -7.64 9.52 -6.09
C SER A 25 -8.83 8.80 -5.49
N LYS A 26 -8.61 7.69 -4.81
CA LYS A 26 -9.69 6.86 -4.23
C LYS A 26 -10.14 7.33 -2.86
N TYR A 27 -9.28 8.01 -2.12
CA TYR A 27 -9.56 8.37 -0.72
C TYR A 27 -9.23 9.83 -0.49
N GLN A 28 -10.28 10.64 -0.35
CA GLN A 28 -10.17 12.08 -0.10
C GLN A 28 -11.08 12.45 1.05
N LYS A 29 -10.69 13.46 1.81
CA LYS A 29 -11.58 14.00 2.85
C LYS A 29 -11.66 15.53 2.74
N PRO A 30 -12.80 16.14 3.14
CA PRO A 30 -12.92 17.60 3.16
C PRO A 30 -11.91 18.21 4.11
N ILE A 31 -11.44 19.41 3.75
CA ILE A 31 -10.59 20.20 4.64
C ILE A 31 -11.48 21.17 5.42
N ASP A 32 -11.42 21.09 6.75
CA ASP A 32 -12.21 21.94 7.63
C ASP A 32 -11.89 23.42 7.40
N GLY A 33 -12.94 24.24 7.28
CA GLY A 33 -12.80 25.67 7.09
C GLY A 33 -12.54 26.11 5.64
N LEU A 34 -12.44 25.15 4.71
CA LEU A 34 -12.20 25.44 3.28
C LEU A 34 -13.25 24.74 2.42
N PRO A 35 -14.45 25.35 2.26
CA PRO A 35 -15.53 24.72 1.47
C PRO A 35 -15.07 24.33 0.07
N GLY A 36 -15.36 23.11 -0.33
CA GLY A 36 -15.00 22.57 -1.64
C GLY A 36 -13.57 22.07 -1.75
N ALA A 37 -12.71 22.32 -0.75
CA ALA A 37 -11.35 21.81 -0.75
C ALA A 37 -11.30 20.39 -0.16
N LYS A 38 -10.44 19.56 -0.73
CA LYS A 38 -10.25 18.16 -0.27
C LYS A 38 -8.76 17.85 -0.17
N GLU A 39 -8.40 17.01 0.79
CA GLU A 39 -7.04 16.49 0.85
C GLU A 39 -7.01 15.00 0.49
N ASN A 40 -5.92 14.57 -0.13
CA ASN A 40 -5.69 13.18 -0.50
C ASN A 40 -5.15 12.44 0.72
N ILE A 41 -5.83 11.36 1.11
CA ILE A 41 -5.46 10.57 2.29
C ILE A 41 -5.20 9.10 1.95
N GLY A 42 -5.19 8.75 0.65
CA GLY A 42 -5.09 7.34 0.23
C GLY A 42 -3.81 6.67 0.72
N LEU A 43 -2.67 7.30 0.53
CA LEU A 43 -1.40 6.72 0.95
C LEU A 43 -1.35 6.53 2.47
N GLN A 44 -1.74 7.54 3.24
CA GLN A 44 -1.75 7.47 4.70
C GLN A 44 -2.66 6.35 5.19
N LEU A 45 -3.87 6.28 4.63
CA LEU A 45 -4.86 5.27 5.02
C LEU A 45 -4.36 3.87 4.73
N LEU A 46 -3.89 3.63 3.51
CA LEU A 46 -3.45 2.28 3.10
C LEU A 46 -2.18 1.86 3.82
N PHE A 47 -1.21 2.76 3.97
CA PHE A 47 0.03 2.42 4.67
C PHE A 47 -0.23 2.09 6.14
N THR A 48 -1.05 2.90 6.81
CA THR A 48 -1.42 2.66 8.21
C THR A 48 -2.12 1.30 8.33
N GLY A 49 -3.08 1.01 7.44
CA GLY A 49 -3.81 -0.25 7.44
C GLY A 49 -2.89 -1.46 7.24
N VAL A 50 -1.98 -1.38 6.28
CA VAL A 50 -1.00 -2.46 6.03
C VAL A 50 -0.06 -2.64 7.23
N SER A 51 0.41 -1.53 7.81
CA SER A 51 1.31 -1.57 8.97
C SER A 51 0.66 -2.22 10.19
N GLN A 52 -0.66 -2.19 10.27
CA GLN A 52 -1.42 -2.81 11.36
C GLN A 52 -1.91 -4.23 11.02
N GLY A 53 -1.47 -4.78 9.91
CA GLY A 53 -1.81 -6.13 9.48
C GLY A 53 -3.15 -6.26 8.78
N GLY A 54 -3.70 -5.17 8.23
CA GLY A 54 -4.97 -5.17 7.52
C GLY A 54 -4.85 -5.79 6.14
N THR A 55 -5.31 -7.04 5.99
CA THR A 55 -5.15 -7.80 4.74
C THR A 55 -5.90 -7.18 3.57
N GLU A 56 -7.08 -6.61 3.81
CA GLU A 56 -7.83 -5.92 2.74
C GLU A 56 -7.06 -4.72 2.20
N TYR A 57 -6.37 -3.99 3.09
CA TYR A 57 -5.52 -2.87 2.66
C TYR A 57 -4.34 -3.37 1.84
N LEU A 58 -3.80 -4.54 2.17
CA LEU A 58 -2.73 -5.16 1.40
C LEU A 58 -3.18 -5.46 -0.04
N VAL A 59 -4.40 -5.98 -0.20
CA VAL A 59 -4.99 -6.22 -1.53
C VAL A 59 -5.10 -4.91 -2.30
N ASP A 60 -5.60 -3.86 -1.67
CA ASP A 60 -5.76 -2.54 -2.32
C ASP A 60 -4.40 -1.98 -2.78
N VAL A 61 -3.37 -2.12 -1.95
CA VAL A 61 -2.02 -1.66 -2.29
C VAL A 61 -1.48 -2.44 -3.49
N LEU A 62 -1.60 -3.76 -3.48
CA LEU A 62 -1.09 -4.60 -4.57
C LEU A 62 -1.82 -4.32 -5.88
N GLU A 63 -3.13 -4.20 -5.84
CA GLU A 63 -3.91 -3.88 -7.04
C GLU A 63 -3.49 -2.54 -7.64
N ALA A 64 -3.36 -1.52 -6.81
CA ALA A 64 -2.95 -0.19 -7.25
C ALA A 64 -1.52 -0.17 -7.79
N ALA A 65 -0.62 -0.93 -7.16
CA ALA A 65 0.79 -0.98 -7.57
C ALA A 65 0.99 -1.72 -8.90
N ASN A 66 0.07 -2.61 -9.26
CA ASN A 66 0.11 -3.31 -10.54
C ASN A 66 -0.56 -2.51 -11.67
N LYS A 67 -1.33 -1.48 -11.36
CA LYS A 67 -2.02 -0.69 -12.38
C LYS A 67 -1.01 -0.08 -13.35
N GLY A 68 -1.24 -0.26 -14.63
CA GLY A 68 -0.32 0.19 -15.67
C GLY A 68 0.80 -0.80 -15.98
N GLN A 69 0.91 -1.89 -15.23
CA GLN A 69 1.88 -2.95 -15.51
C GLN A 69 1.28 -4.02 -16.42
N ASN A 70 2.14 -4.76 -17.11
CA ASN A 70 1.73 -5.87 -17.98
C ASN A 70 2.55 -7.09 -17.60
N PRO A 71 1.93 -8.23 -17.24
CA PRO A 71 0.48 -8.47 -17.22
C PRO A 71 -0.22 -7.74 -16.06
N ARG A 72 -1.52 -7.50 -16.27
CA ARG A 72 -2.38 -6.91 -15.26
C ARG A 72 -2.95 -8.01 -14.36
N VAL A 73 -2.74 -7.89 -13.05
CA VAL A 73 -3.28 -8.85 -12.09
C VAL A 73 -4.74 -8.49 -11.78
N THR A 74 -5.58 -9.52 -11.60
CA THR A 74 -6.95 -9.30 -11.13
C THR A 74 -6.99 -9.35 -9.61
N ARG A 75 -8.00 -8.69 -9.04
CA ARG A 75 -8.21 -8.71 -7.59
C ARG A 75 -8.41 -10.14 -7.06
N GLY A 76 -9.13 -10.97 -7.83
CA GLY A 76 -9.34 -12.38 -7.46
C GLY A 76 -8.04 -13.18 -7.39
N LEU A 77 -7.10 -12.91 -8.28
CA LEU A 77 -5.80 -13.58 -8.25
C LEU A 77 -4.97 -13.15 -7.03
N ILE A 78 -5.05 -11.87 -6.67
CA ILE A 78 -4.37 -11.37 -5.46
C ILE A 78 -4.97 -12.06 -4.22
N ASP A 79 -6.30 -12.12 -4.13
CA ASP A 79 -6.98 -12.77 -3.02
C ASP A 79 -6.54 -14.23 -2.88
N GLN A 80 -6.50 -14.96 -3.99
CA GLN A 80 -6.09 -16.36 -4.00
C GLN A 80 -4.63 -16.52 -3.55
N TYR A 81 -3.76 -15.64 -4.05
CA TYR A 81 -2.35 -15.66 -3.67
C TYR A 81 -2.18 -15.49 -2.15
N ILE A 82 -2.92 -14.54 -1.58
CA ILE A 82 -2.87 -14.27 -0.15
C ILE A 82 -3.38 -15.47 0.65
N ASP A 83 -4.52 -16.04 0.23
CA ASP A 83 -5.10 -17.21 0.91
C ASP A 83 -4.16 -18.41 0.93
N ASP A 84 -3.40 -18.60 -0.15
CA ASP A 84 -2.50 -19.76 -0.33
C ASP A 84 -1.05 -19.45 0.08
N CYS A 85 -0.76 -18.24 0.53
CA CYS A 85 0.59 -17.79 0.83
C CYS A 85 1.17 -18.51 2.04
N GLU A 86 2.38 -19.06 1.91
CA GLU A 86 3.04 -19.77 3.00
C GLU A 86 3.54 -18.83 4.11
N ASP A 87 3.93 -17.63 3.75
CA ASP A 87 4.49 -16.66 4.69
C ASP A 87 3.88 -15.28 4.45
N ILE A 88 2.70 -15.08 5.02
CA ILE A 88 1.99 -13.81 4.88
C ILE A 88 2.75 -12.65 5.53
N ASP A 89 3.47 -12.91 6.62
CA ASP A 89 4.25 -11.87 7.30
C ASP A 89 5.35 -11.33 6.38
N LYS A 90 5.99 -12.21 5.63
CA LYS A 90 7.00 -11.78 4.65
C LYS A 90 6.39 -10.90 3.56
N LEU A 91 5.19 -11.23 3.09
CA LEU A 91 4.51 -10.42 2.08
C LEU A 91 4.22 -9.02 2.61
N PHE A 92 3.70 -8.91 3.84
CA PHE A 92 3.49 -7.60 4.49
C PHE A 92 4.80 -6.83 4.60
N ASP A 93 5.87 -7.48 5.07
CA ASP A 93 7.17 -6.84 5.24
C ASP A 93 7.73 -6.34 3.91
N ASP A 94 7.64 -7.13 2.86
CA ASP A 94 8.14 -6.75 1.53
C ASP A 94 7.39 -5.53 0.98
N VAL A 95 6.08 -5.47 1.16
CA VAL A 95 5.27 -4.32 0.73
C VAL A 95 5.61 -3.08 1.56
N ILE A 96 5.70 -3.22 2.87
CA ILE A 96 6.07 -2.11 3.77
C ILE A 96 7.45 -1.55 3.38
N GLU A 97 8.43 -2.43 3.16
CA GLU A 97 9.78 -2.00 2.75
C GLU A 97 9.75 -1.29 1.38
N GLY A 98 8.95 -1.79 0.44
CA GLY A 98 8.78 -1.14 -0.86
C GLY A 98 8.24 0.28 -0.73
N LEU A 99 7.23 0.47 0.11
CA LEU A 99 6.64 1.79 0.36
C LEU A 99 7.61 2.73 1.09
N LYS A 100 8.41 2.20 2.01
CA LYS A 100 9.42 2.98 2.75
C LYS A 100 10.60 3.41 1.87
N SER A 101 10.88 2.67 0.80
CA SER A 101 12.06 2.87 -0.06
C SER A 101 11.77 3.69 -1.31
N ALA A 102 10.55 3.65 -1.83
CA ALA A 102 10.21 4.31 -3.10
C ALA A 102 10.22 5.83 -2.95
N ASN A 103 10.82 6.51 -3.91
CA ASN A 103 10.93 7.98 -3.87
C ASN A 103 9.57 8.67 -3.76
N ALA A 104 8.55 8.13 -4.42
CA ALA A 104 7.21 8.74 -4.44
C ALA A 104 6.52 8.69 -3.08
N THR A 105 6.86 7.72 -2.23
CA THR A 105 6.10 7.44 -1.01
C THR A 105 6.91 7.59 0.28
N LYS A 106 8.23 7.45 0.20
CA LYS A 106 9.06 7.29 1.41
C LYS A 106 8.93 8.42 2.42
N LYS A 107 8.81 9.67 1.97
CA LYS A 107 8.79 10.80 2.89
C LYS A 107 7.55 10.77 3.79
N VAL A 108 6.39 10.57 3.21
CA VAL A 108 5.13 10.46 3.95
C VAL A 108 5.11 9.19 4.79
N VAL A 109 5.50 8.07 4.18
CA VAL A 109 5.49 6.76 4.82
C VAL A 109 6.42 6.70 6.02
N MET A 110 7.63 7.26 5.92
CA MET A 110 8.57 7.26 7.03
C MET A 110 8.07 8.10 8.21
N ALA A 111 7.41 9.22 7.93
CA ALA A 111 6.82 10.03 9.00
C ALA A 111 5.73 9.26 9.76
N ILE A 112 4.88 8.52 9.02
CA ILE A 112 3.86 7.67 9.63
C ILE A 112 4.49 6.53 10.41
N TRP A 113 5.50 5.89 9.84
CA TRP A 113 6.21 4.77 10.48
C TRP A 113 6.80 5.18 11.81
N GLU A 114 7.48 6.33 11.85
CA GLU A 114 8.06 6.87 13.08
C GLU A 114 7.02 7.13 14.15
N GLU A 115 5.87 7.68 13.75
CA GLU A 115 4.76 7.93 14.68
C GLU A 115 4.19 6.62 15.23
N LEU A 116 4.02 5.61 14.38
CA LEU A 116 3.55 4.29 14.81
C LEU A 116 4.52 3.64 15.79
N GLU A 117 5.82 3.77 15.56
CA GLU A 117 6.85 3.24 16.46
C GLU A 117 6.82 3.95 17.83
N LYS A 118 6.58 5.26 17.86
CA LYS A 118 6.43 6.01 19.10
C LYS A 118 5.21 5.54 19.89
N GLN A 119 4.08 5.30 19.22
CA GLN A 119 2.87 4.81 19.87
C GLN A 119 3.09 3.44 20.49
N LYS A 120 3.79 2.54 19.81
CA LYS A 120 4.14 1.23 20.35
C LYS A 120 5.02 1.35 21.59
N ALA A 121 6.01 2.24 21.57
CA ALA A 121 6.90 2.47 22.70
C ALA A 121 6.13 3.00 23.91
N GLN A 122 5.15 3.89 23.70
CA GLN A 122 4.33 4.46 24.78
C GLN A 122 3.33 3.46 25.34
N ALA A 123 2.90 2.47 24.54
CA ALA A 123 1.93 1.47 24.95
C ALA A 123 2.50 0.41 25.90
N LYS A 124 3.81 0.41 26.09
CA LYS A 124 4.47 -0.50 27.04
C LYS A 124 4.51 0.13 28.45
#